data_75650a8908659d302969d4a3706cd01b
#
_entry.id   75650a8908659d302969d4a3706cd01b
#
_cell.length_a   1.000
_cell.length_b   1.000
_cell.length_c   1.000
_cell.angle_alpha   90.00
_cell.angle_beta   90.00
_cell.angle_gamma   90.00
#
_symmetry.space_group_name_H-M   'P 1'
#
loop_
_entity.id
_entity.type
_entity.pdbx_description
1 polymer ?
#
loop_
_entity_poly.entity_id
_entity_poly.type
_entity_poly.pdbx_seq_one_letter_code
_entity_poly.pdbx_strand_id
1 'polypeptide(L)'
;MQKGLIVGAIGLALSGALIGSVALAQNDPIAARKDNRKQAGAQMKAIKGIIDAKGPASGVVPAAAKLKELSEAFPALFPAGSDKGETKALPVVWTDKPGFTAANKAEGTAIDALAVAAGTGDMAKVAEAFGNAAKTCGACHDKFRAK
;
A
#
# COMPACT_ATOMS: atom_id res chain seq x y z
N MET A 1 52.87 -9.87 57.17
CA MET A 1 51.94 -10.82 57.82
C MET A 1 50.64 -10.79 57.10
N GLN A 2 50.33 -11.94 56.42
CA GLN A 2 49.10 -12.67 56.32
C GLN A 2 47.93 -11.92 55.67
N LYS A 3 47.59 -12.33 54.43
CA LYS A 3 46.73 -13.43 53.92
C LYS A 3 45.24 -13.09 53.99
N GLY A 4 44.58 -13.16 52.88
CA GLY A 4 43.13 -13.19 52.79
C GLY A 4 42.64 -13.18 51.33
N LEU A 5 42.82 -14.32 50.67
CA LEU A 5 42.18 -14.64 49.39
C LEU A 5 40.71 -14.97 49.67
N ILE A 6 39.77 -14.33 49.00
CA ILE A 6 38.41 -14.87 48.85
C ILE A 6 38.01 -14.77 47.40
N VAL A 7 37.93 -15.94 46.80
CA VAL A 7 37.34 -16.24 45.51
C VAL A 7 35.82 -16.21 45.70
N GLY A 8 35.13 -15.46 44.88
CA GLY A 8 33.67 -15.37 44.88
C GLY A 8 33.12 -15.49 43.46
N ALA A 9 32.40 -16.54 43.23
CA ALA A 9 31.97 -17.20 42.03
C ALA A 9 31.22 -16.34 41.01
N ILE A 10 31.47 -16.70 39.78
CA ILE A 10 30.79 -16.42 38.52
C ILE A 10 29.30 -16.75 38.61
N GLY A 11 28.45 -15.74 38.44
CA GLY A 11 27.03 -15.90 38.13
C GLY A 11 26.80 -15.58 36.68
N LEU A 12 26.85 -16.61 35.84
CA LEU A 12 26.47 -16.55 34.42
C LEU A 12 24.93 -16.55 34.32
N ALA A 13 24.31 -15.39 34.25
CA ALA A 13 22.90 -15.29 33.97
C ALA A 13 22.68 -15.44 32.45
N LEU A 14 22.18 -16.58 32.05
CA LEU A 14 21.61 -16.83 30.72
C LEU A 14 20.38 -15.91 30.56
N SER A 15 20.53 -14.80 29.88
CA SER A 15 19.43 -14.04 29.32
C SER A 15 19.09 -14.69 27.98
N GLY A 16 18.27 -15.73 28.03
CA GLY A 16 17.73 -16.44 26.86
C GLY A 16 16.78 -15.55 26.07
N ALA A 17 17.02 -15.50 24.80
CA ALA A 17 16.34 -14.79 23.74
C ALA A 17 14.81 -14.94 23.74
N LEU A 18 14.09 -13.84 23.82
CA LEU A 18 12.73 -13.66 23.36
C LEU A 18 12.73 -12.83 22.05
N ILE A 19 13.41 -13.31 21.02
CA ILE A 19 13.40 -12.72 19.68
C ILE A 19 12.73 -13.71 18.74
N GLY A 20 11.42 -13.91 18.89
CA GLY A 20 10.74 -14.91 18.06
C GLY A 20 9.35 -14.56 17.58
N SER A 21 8.70 -13.54 18.14
CA SER A 21 7.26 -13.39 17.88
C SER A 21 6.85 -12.10 17.14
N VAL A 22 7.74 -11.18 16.88
CA VAL A 22 7.39 -9.91 16.20
C VAL A 22 7.57 -9.98 14.68
N ALA A 23 8.38 -10.91 14.17
CA ALA A 23 8.68 -11.03 12.74
C ALA A 23 7.55 -11.69 11.92
N LEU A 24 6.64 -12.44 12.53
CA LEU A 24 5.57 -13.15 11.80
C LEU A 24 4.34 -12.29 11.51
N ALA A 25 4.11 -11.22 12.26
CA ALA A 25 2.97 -10.32 12.04
C ALA A 25 3.17 -9.32 10.88
N GLN A 26 4.41 -9.12 10.42
CA GLN A 26 4.73 -8.19 9.32
C GLN A 26 4.75 -8.82 7.93
N ASN A 27 4.50 -10.13 7.78
CA ASN A 27 4.69 -10.86 6.53
C ASN A 27 3.41 -11.51 5.98
N ASP A 28 2.21 -11.01 6.29
CA ASP A 28 1.00 -11.43 5.58
C ASP A 28 0.76 -10.52 4.36
N PRO A 29 1.19 -10.97 3.15
CA PRO A 29 1.02 -10.17 1.94
C PRO A 29 -0.45 -9.99 1.57
N ILE A 30 -1.36 -10.87 2.03
CA ILE A 30 -2.79 -10.74 1.80
C ILE A 30 -3.36 -9.62 2.65
N ALA A 31 -3.03 -9.58 3.94
CA ALA A 31 -3.43 -8.49 4.83
C ALA A 31 -2.85 -7.15 4.34
N ALA A 32 -1.59 -7.11 3.95
CA ALA A 32 -0.94 -5.91 3.41
C ALA A 32 -1.63 -5.39 2.14
N ARG A 33 -2.01 -6.28 1.20
CA ARG A 33 -2.78 -5.91 -0.01
C ARG A 33 -4.14 -5.32 0.35
N LYS A 34 -4.86 -5.97 1.27
CA LYS A 34 -6.18 -5.51 1.72
C LYS A 34 -6.09 -4.13 2.36
N ASP A 35 -5.10 -3.91 3.22
CA ASP A 35 -4.89 -2.62 3.87
C ASP A 35 -4.49 -1.53 2.88
N ASN A 36 -3.53 -1.80 1.98
CA ASN A 36 -3.14 -0.87 0.92
C ASN A 36 -4.35 -0.41 0.10
N ARG A 37 -5.20 -1.34 -0.37
CA ARG A 37 -6.38 -0.99 -1.17
C ARG A 37 -7.50 -0.33 -0.35
N LYS A 38 -7.62 -0.63 0.95
CA LYS A 38 -8.52 0.08 1.87
C LYS A 38 -8.10 1.54 2.01
N GLN A 39 -6.81 1.79 2.20
CA GLN A 39 -6.27 3.15 2.27
C GLN A 39 -6.47 3.89 0.93
N ALA A 40 -6.18 3.27 -0.22
CA ALA A 40 -6.42 3.87 -1.53
C ALA A 40 -7.90 4.25 -1.73
N GLY A 41 -8.82 3.36 -1.36
CA GLY A 41 -10.26 3.65 -1.40
C GLY A 41 -10.66 4.82 -0.51
N ALA A 42 -10.04 4.98 0.66
CA ALA A 42 -10.28 6.12 1.55
C ALA A 42 -9.82 7.43 0.90
N GLN A 43 -8.65 7.45 0.22
CA GLN A 43 -8.19 8.64 -0.50
C GLN A 43 -9.12 8.98 -1.68
N MET A 44 -9.53 8.00 -2.48
CA MET A 44 -10.48 8.22 -3.58
C MET A 44 -11.81 8.80 -3.06
N LYS A 45 -12.31 8.30 -1.93
CA LYS A 45 -13.52 8.83 -1.29
C LYS A 45 -13.32 10.28 -0.81
N ALA A 46 -12.18 10.60 -0.21
CA ALA A 46 -11.86 11.95 0.23
C ALA A 46 -11.83 12.93 -0.94
N ILE A 47 -11.15 12.57 -2.04
CA ILE A 47 -11.10 13.38 -3.27
C ILE A 47 -12.49 13.60 -3.84
N LYS A 48 -13.29 12.53 -3.95
CA LYS A 48 -14.68 12.65 -4.41
C LYS A 48 -15.50 13.61 -3.54
N GLY A 49 -15.34 13.56 -2.22
CA GLY A 49 -16.02 14.47 -1.30
C GLY A 49 -15.66 15.95 -1.55
N ILE A 50 -14.38 16.23 -1.87
CA ILE A 50 -13.94 17.59 -2.21
C ILE A 50 -14.55 18.06 -3.54
N ILE A 51 -14.59 17.18 -4.55
CA ILE A 51 -15.20 17.46 -5.86
C ILE A 51 -16.70 17.75 -5.69
N ASP A 52 -17.43 16.88 -4.99
CA ASP A 52 -18.88 17.00 -4.77
C ASP A 52 -19.24 18.28 -4.00
N ALA A 53 -18.41 18.66 -3.03
CA ALA A 53 -18.57 19.88 -2.24
C ALA A 53 -18.09 21.14 -2.99
N LYS A 54 -17.57 21.01 -4.21
CA LYS A 54 -16.93 22.10 -4.97
C LYS A 54 -15.86 22.83 -4.14
N GLY A 55 -15.13 22.07 -3.33
CA GLY A 55 -14.03 22.57 -2.49
C GLY A 55 -12.80 22.99 -3.32
N PRO A 56 -11.77 23.55 -2.67
CA PRO A 56 -10.57 23.98 -3.37
C PRO A 56 -9.77 22.79 -3.90
N ALA A 57 -9.25 22.88 -5.13
CA ALA A 57 -8.44 21.85 -5.77
C ALA A 57 -7.17 21.50 -4.95
N SER A 58 -6.61 22.46 -4.22
CA SER A 58 -5.46 22.26 -3.34
C SER A 58 -5.73 21.23 -2.23
N GLY A 59 -6.98 21.05 -1.81
CA GLY A 59 -7.38 20.04 -0.85
C GLY A 59 -7.22 18.59 -1.36
N VAL A 60 -7.13 18.40 -2.69
CA VAL A 60 -6.92 17.10 -3.33
C VAL A 60 -5.46 16.65 -3.28
N VAL A 61 -4.51 17.60 -3.23
CA VAL A 61 -3.06 17.33 -3.34
C VAL A 61 -2.56 16.27 -2.35
N PRO A 62 -2.84 16.36 -1.04
CA PRO A 62 -2.32 15.34 -0.10
C PRO A 62 -2.91 13.96 -0.34
N ALA A 63 -4.18 13.86 -0.72
CA ALA A 63 -4.81 12.58 -1.02
C ALA A 63 -4.26 11.95 -2.32
N ALA A 64 -4.00 12.75 -3.34
CA ALA A 64 -3.36 12.31 -4.59
C ALA A 64 -1.92 11.82 -4.33
N ALA A 65 -1.14 12.53 -3.52
CA ALA A 65 0.20 12.11 -3.12
C ALA A 65 0.16 10.74 -2.40
N LYS A 66 -0.77 10.56 -1.48
CA LYS A 66 -0.94 9.27 -0.78
C LYS A 66 -1.37 8.15 -1.71
N LEU A 67 -2.25 8.40 -2.68
CA LEU A 67 -2.61 7.43 -3.72
C LEU A 67 -1.39 7.00 -4.53
N LYS A 68 -0.50 7.94 -4.88
CA LYS A 68 0.74 7.63 -5.60
C LYS A 68 1.61 6.66 -4.82
N GLU A 69 1.92 6.95 -3.55
CA GLU A 69 2.69 6.05 -2.69
C GLU A 69 2.08 4.64 -2.63
N LEU A 70 0.76 4.56 -2.45
CA LEU A 70 0.04 3.30 -2.34
C LEU A 70 0.08 2.51 -3.66
N SER A 71 -0.04 3.19 -4.81
CA SER A 71 0.04 2.58 -6.13
C SER A 71 1.45 2.05 -6.44
N GLU A 72 2.49 2.81 -6.10
CA GLU A 72 3.88 2.42 -6.30
C GLU A 72 4.27 1.19 -5.44
N ALA A 73 3.79 1.13 -4.19
CA ALA A 73 4.06 0.01 -3.29
C ALA A 73 3.28 -1.26 -3.65
N PHE A 74 2.16 -1.16 -4.38
CA PHE A 74 1.21 -2.26 -4.54
C PHE A 74 1.76 -3.50 -5.23
N PRO A 75 2.55 -3.44 -6.31
CA PRO A 75 3.06 -4.63 -6.99
C PRO A 75 3.95 -5.52 -6.12
N ALA A 76 4.71 -4.93 -5.20
CA ALA A 76 5.58 -5.65 -4.27
C ALA A 76 4.82 -6.53 -3.27
N LEU A 77 3.52 -6.27 -3.10
CA LEU A 77 2.65 -7.03 -2.19
C LEU A 77 2.17 -8.37 -2.78
N PHE A 78 2.65 -8.77 -3.97
CA PHE A 78 2.30 -10.02 -4.65
C PHE A 78 3.52 -10.94 -4.85
N PRO A 79 4.22 -11.32 -3.76
CA PRO A 79 5.32 -12.28 -3.88
C PRO A 79 4.83 -13.63 -4.37
N ALA A 80 5.74 -14.45 -4.89
CA ALA A 80 5.42 -15.82 -5.28
C ALA A 80 4.87 -16.61 -4.09
N GLY A 81 3.86 -17.45 -4.33
CA GLY A 81 3.22 -18.28 -3.29
C GLY A 81 2.18 -17.53 -2.43
N SER A 82 1.94 -16.23 -2.65
CA SER A 82 0.90 -15.48 -1.92
C SER A 82 -0.47 -15.47 -2.62
N ASP A 83 -0.69 -16.42 -3.52
CA ASP A 83 -1.96 -16.66 -4.23
C ASP A 83 -2.95 -17.53 -3.44
N LYS A 84 -2.51 -18.10 -2.32
CA LYS A 84 -3.33 -18.98 -1.47
C LYS A 84 -3.88 -18.23 -0.27
N GLY A 85 -5.10 -18.59 0.17
CA GLY A 85 -5.77 -18.03 1.34
C GLY A 85 -6.91 -17.08 0.99
N GLU A 86 -7.34 -16.28 1.96
CA GLU A 86 -8.48 -15.34 1.88
C GLU A 86 -8.15 -14.11 1.01
N THR A 87 -8.01 -14.33 -0.30
CA THR A 87 -7.69 -13.28 -1.27
C THR A 87 -8.71 -13.22 -2.40
N LYS A 88 -8.97 -12.02 -2.91
CA LYS A 88 -9.72 -11.79 -4.15
C LYS A 88 -8.80 -11.62 -5.37
N ALA A 89 -7.47 -11.67 -5.21
CA ALA A 89 -6.57 -11.65 -6.35
C ALA A 89 -6.71 -12.95 -7.14
N LEU A 90 -6.92 -12.82 -8.44
CA LEU A 90 -7.02 -13.97 -9.34
C LEU A 90 -5.63 -14.53 -9.66
N PRO A 91 -5.48 -15.83 -9.96
CA PRO A 91 -4.21 -16.44 -10.33
C PRO A 91 -3.46 -15.73 -11.47
N VAL A 92 -4.20 -15.06 -12.35
CA VAL A 92 -3.65 -14.28 -13.48
C VAL A 92 -2.70 -13.16 -13.02
N VAL A 93 -2.77 -12.70 -11.78
CA VAL A 93 -1.79 -11.74 -11.20
C VAL A 93 -0.38 -12.31 -11.24
N TRP A 94 -0.22 -13.61 -11.02
CA TRP A 94 1.09 -14.29 -10.98
C TRP A 94 1.49 -14.90 -12.32
N THR A 95 0.50 -15.28 -13.15
CA THR A 95 0.76 -15.91 -14.47
C THR A 95 0.92 -14.88 -15.59
N ASP A 96 0.31 -13.68 -15.47
CA ASP A 96 0.48 -12.55 -16.41
C ASP A 96 1.07 -11.33 -15.66
N LYS A 97 2.25 -11.50 -15.12
CA LYS A 97 2.96 -10.41 -14.42
C LYS A 97 3.16 -9.16 -15.29
N PRO A 98 3.52 -9.26 -16.58
CA PRO A 98 3.62 -8.08 -17.44
C PRO A 98 2.30 -7.31 -17.54
N GLY A 99 1.17 -8.01 -17.73
CA GLY A 99 -0.15 -7.39 -17.79
C GLY A 99 -0.56 -6.73 -16.46
N PHE A 100 -0.28 -7.39 -15.32
CA PHE A 100 -0.52 -6.82 -14.00
C PHE A 100 0.30 -5.55 -13.76
N THR A 101 1.60 -5.59 -14.10
CA THR A 101 2.49 -4.42 -13.99
C THR A 101 2.02 -3.27 -14.89
N ALA A 102 1.60 -3.56 -16.12
CA ALA A 102 1.06 -2.56 -17.03
C ALA A 102 -0.22 -1.91 -16.49
N ALA A 103 -1.13 -2.69 -15.91
CA ALA A 103 -2.35 -2.17 -15.29
C ALA A 103 -2.03 -1.26 -14.09
N ASN A 104 -1.08 -1.66 -13.22
CA ASN A 104 -0.64 -0.82 -12.10
C ASN A 104 0.04 0.46 -12.58
N LYS A 105 0.84 0.39 -13.63
CA LYS A 105 1.48 1.57 -14.23
C LYS A 105 0.45 2.55 -14.79
N ALA A 106 -0.61 2.04 -15.45
CA ALA A 106 -1.71 2.86 -15.94
C ALA A 106 -2.45 3.59 -14.80
N GLU A 107 -2.68 2.89 -13.66
CA GLU A 107 -3.21 3.50 -12.43
C GLU A 107 -2.29 4.64 -11.96
N GLY A 108 -0.99 4.38 -11.82
CA GLY A 108 0.00 5.37 -11.39
C GLY A 108 0.02 6.60 -12.28
N THR A 109 0.03 6.42 -13.61
CA THR A 109 -0.03 7.53 -14.58
C THR A 109 -1.29 8.38 -14.43
N ALA A 110 -2.45 7.75 -14.19
CA ALA A 110 -3.70 8.46 -14.00
C ALA A 110 -3.72 9.23 -12.65
N ILE A 111 -3.10 8.69 -11.61
CA ILE A 111 -2.92 9.37 -10.31
C ILE A 111 -1.97 10.57 -10.46
N ASP A 112 -0.88 10.44 -11.22
CA ASP A 112 0.03 11.56 -11.51
C ASP A 112 -0.70 12.69 -12.23
N ALA A 113 -1.53 12.36 -13.23
CA ALA A 113 -2.36 13.35 -13.92
C ALA A 113 -3.35 14.05 -12.97
N LEU A 114 -3.93 13.31 -12.01
CA LEU A 114 -4.80 13.87 -10.98
C LEU A 114 -4.05 14.83 -10.06
N ALA A 115 -2.82 14.49 -9.65
CA ALA A 115 -1.98 15.36 -8.83
C ALA A 115 -1.60 16.65 -9.57
N VAL A 116 -1.26 16.56 -10.87
CA VAL A 116 -0.99 17.71 -11.73
C VAL A 116 -2.23 18.61 -11.85
N ALA A 117 -3.40 18.01 -12.12
CA ALA A 117 -4.66 18.76 -12.21
C ALA A 117 -4.97 19.51 -10.90
N ALA A 118 -4.78 18.87 -9.75
CA ALA A 118 -4.97 19.50 -8.45
C ALA A 118 -4.05 20.70 -8.23
N GLY A 119 -2.80 20.62 -8.72
CA GLY A 119 -1.83 21.71 -8.67
C GLY A 119 -2.20 22.92 -9.52
N THR A 120 -3.05 22.78 -10.55
CA THR A 120 -3.51 23.91 -11.38
C THR A 120 -4.57 24.78 -10.72
N GLY A 121 -5.21 24.32 -9.66
CA GLY A 121 -6.36 24.98 -9.04
C GLY A 121 -7.69 24.81 -9.79
N ASP A 122 -7.69 24.15 -10.96
CA ASP A 122 -8.87 23.94 -11.82
C ASP A 122 -9.63 22.67 -11.40
N MET A 123 -10.76 22.86 -10.73
CA MET A 123 -11.58 21.75 -10.23
C MET A 123 -12.24 20.93 -11.35
N ALA A 124 -12.49 21.52 -12.53
CA ALA A 124 -13.03 20.77 -13.67
C ALA A 124 -11.99 19.74 -14.18
N LYS A 125 -10.73 20.16 -14.28
CA LYS A 125 -9.62 19.24 -14.61
C LYS A 125 -9.42 18.17 -13.54
N VAL A 126 -9.55 18.53 -12.27
CA VAL A 126 -9.49 17.56 -11.16
C VAL A 126 -10.59 16.50 -11.30
N ALA A 127 -11.83 16.91 -11.56
CA ALA A 127 -12.95 15.98 -11.72
C ALA A 127 -12.76 15.03 -12.91
N GLU A 128 -12.27 15.53 -14.03
CA GLU A 128 -11.93 14.71 -15.22
C GLU A 128 -10.81 13.71 -14.90
N ALA A 129 -9.70 14.17 -14.32
CA ALA A 129 -8.56 13.32 -13.96
C ALA A 129 -8.95 12.27 -12.92
N PHE A 130 -9.80 12.61 -11.94
CA PHE A 130 -10.35 11.66 -10.98
C PHE A 130 -11.19 10.58 -11.66
N GLY A 131 -12.04 10.94 -12.62
CA GLY A 131 -12.82 9.98 -13.42
C GLY A 131 -11.92 9.02 -14.19
N ASN A 132 -10.82 9.52 -14.75
CA ASN A 132 -9.84 8.69 -15.45
C ASN A 132 -9.10 7.74 -14.50
N ALA A 133 -8.67 8.21 -13.32
CA ALA A 133 -8.08 7.34 -12.29
C ALA A 133 -9.06 6.25 -11.84
N ALA A 134 -10.33 6.56 -11.61
CA ALA A 134 -11.35 5.58 -11.26
C ALA A 134 -11.55 4.49 -12.34
N LYS A 135 -11.48 4.85 -13.62
CA LYS A 135 -11.55 3.89 -14.74
C LYS A 135 -10.39 2.89 -14.73
N THR A 136 -9.17 3.32 -14.39
CA THR A 136 -8.03 2.40 -14.30
C THR A 136 -8.19 1.38 -13.18
N CYS A 137 -8.76 1.80 -12.04
CA CYS A 137 -9.11 0.88 -10.95
C CYS A 137 -10.10 -0.19 -11.42
N GLY A 138 -11.15 0.20 -12.16
CA GLY A 138 -12.13 -0.72 -12.74
C GLY A 138 -11.49 -1.72 -13.70
N ALA A 139 -10.72 -1.24 -14.66
CA ALA A 139 -10.06 -2.07 -15.66
C ALA A 139 -9.10 -3.11 -15.04
N CYS A 140 -8.35 -2.73 -13.99
CA CYS A 140 -7.53 -3.65 -13.24
C CYS A 140 -8.38 -4.70 -12.50
N HIS A 141 -9.47 -4.30 -11.85
CA HIS A 141 -10.37 -5.19 -11.13
C HIS A 141 -11.03 -6.22 -12.05
N ASP A 142 -11.42 -5.83 -13.25
CA ASP A 142 -12.09 -6.73 -14.21
C ASP A 142 -11.19 -7.89 -14.64
N LYS A 143 -9.87 -7.68 -14.69
CA LYS A 143 -8.92 -8.68 -15.13
C LYS A 143 -8.25 -9.45 -13.98
N PHE A 144 -7.95 -8.78 -12.86
CA PHE A 144 -7.06 -9.31 -11.83
C PHE A 144 -7.73 -9.57 -10.48
N ARG A 145 -9.03 -9.28 -10.34
CA ARG A 145 -9.76 -9.42 -9.07
C ARG A 145 -11.06 -10.20 -9.25
N ALA A 146 -11.33 -11.16 -8.33
CA ALA A 146 -12.64 -11.84 -8.24
C ALA A 146 -13.74 -10.85 -7.81
N LYS A 147 -14.94 -11.04 -8.33
CA LYS A 147 -16.13 -10.24 -8.00
C LYS A 147 -16.64 -10.49 -6.59
#